data_c7f6a23e50044f0cbd415637d26f4a94
#
_entry.id   c7f6a23e50044f0cbd415637d26f4a94
#
_cell.length_a   1.000
_cell.length_b   1.000
_cell.length_c   1.000
_cell.angle_alpha   90.00
_cell.angle_beta   90.00
_cell.angle_gamma   90.00
#
_symmetry.space_group_name_H-M   'P 1'
#
loop_
_entity.id
_entity.type
_entity.pdbx_description
1 polymer ?
#
loop_
_entity_poly.entity_id
_entity_poly.type
_entity_poly.pdbx_seq_one_letter_code
_entity_poly.pdbx_strand_id
1 'polypeptide(L)'
;MGAALMAFLNAELRSGIEIVTEALKLEEQIHDCSLVVTGEGRIDSQSIHGKVPVGIARVAKKYRKPVIGIAGSLTHDVGVVHQHGIDAVFSVLTTVSTLEEAFRGAFDNIYRASRNIAATLQVGMTTEG
;
A
#
# COMPACT_ATOMS: atom_id res chain seq x y z
N MET A 1 -3.63 2.01 10.53
CA MET A 1 -2.99 3.26 10.09
C MET A 1 -3.97 4.43 10.04
N GLY A 2 -5.11 4.32 9.39
CA GLY A 2 -6.09 5.39 9.32
C GLY A 2 -6.60 5.87 10.68
N ALA A 3 -6.93 4.96 11.58
CA ALA A 3 -7.40 5.30 12.92
C ALA A 3 -6.31 6.03 13.74
N ALA A 4 -5.06 5.60 13.61
CA ALA A 4 -3.94 6.26 14.28
C ALA A 4 -3.71 7.66 13.73
N LEU A 5 -3.83 7.87 12.43
CA LEU A 5 -3.72 9.19 11.82
C LEU A 5 -4.85 10.11 12.28
N MET A 6 -6.07 9.60 12.37
CA MET A 6 -7.19 10.39 12.88
C MET A 6 -6.96 10.85 14.31
N ALA A 7 -6.49 9.97 15.20
CA ALA A 7 -6.18 10.32 16.57
C ALA A 7 -5.03 11.34 16.64
N PHE A 8 -3.99 11.14 15.86
CA PHE A 8 -2.82 12.01 15.82
C PHE A 8 -3.16 13.42 15.33
N LEU A 9 -3.98 13.53 14.29
CA LEU A 9 -4.37 14.80 13.70
C LEU A 9 -5.52 15.48 14.43
N ASN A 10 -6.07 14.83 15.45
CA ASN A 10 -7.26 15.31 16.15
C ASN A 10 -8.37 15.66 15.14
N ALA A 11 -8.56 14.81 14.15
CA ALA A 11 -9.41 15.08 13.00
C ALA A 11 -10.86 14.70 13.25
N GLU A 12 -11.77 15.30 12.48
CA GLU A 12 -13.14 14.88 12.37
C GLU A 12 -13.21 13.47 11.77
N LEU A 13 -14.40 12.84 11.91
CA LEU A 13 -14.63 11.52 11.35
C LEU A 13 -14.78 11.61 9.82
N ARG A 14 -13.68 11.49 9.11
CA ARG A 14 -13.62 11.48 7.63
C ARG A 14 -12.92 10.22 7.16
N SER A 15 -12.91 9.97 5.85
CA SER A 15 -12.12 8.85 5.32
C SER A 15 -10.64 9.10 5.61
N GLY A 16 -9.91 8.02 5.96
CA GLY A 16 -8.49 8.14 6.27
C GLY A 16 -7.68 8.71 5.13
N ILE A 17 -8.05 8.41 3.89
CA ILE A 17 -7.33 8.90 2.72
C ILE A 17 -7.45 10.42 2.55
N GLU A 18 -8.61 10.99 2.82
CA GLU A 18 -8.80 12.44 2.72
C GLU A 18 -7.88 13.17 3.70
N ILE A 19 -7.80 12.67 4.92
CA ILE A 19 -6.95 13.23 5.97
C ILE A 19 -5.48 13.14 5.58
N VAL A 20 -5.04 11.99 5.11
CA VAL A 20 -3.65 11.76 4.69
C VAL A 20 -3.29 12.68 3.52
N THR A 21 -4.16 12.77 2.53
CA THR A 21 -3.93 13.60 1.34
C THR A 21 -3.73 15.06 1.71
N GLU A 22 -4.58 15.59 2.59
CA GLU A 22 -4.46 16.98 3.04
C GLU A 22 -3.20 17.21 3.88
N ALA A 23 -2.94 16.33 4.85
CA ALA A 23 -1.84 16.53 5.80
C ALA A 23 -0.47 16.44 5.14
N LEU A 24 -0.30 15.58 4.13
CA LEU A 24 0.99 15.30 3.52
C LEU A 24 1.17 15.95 2.15
N LYS A 25 0.19 16.67 1.65
CA LYS A 25 0.20 17.21 0.28
C LYS A 25 0.57 16.10 -0.72
N LEU A 26 -0.11 14.98 -0.59
CA LEU A 26 0.23 13.74 -1.25
C LEU A 26 0.25 13.88 -2.77
N GLU A 27 -0.66 14.68 -3.32
CA GLU A 27 -0.77 14.88 -4.75
C GLU A 27 0.50 15.47 -5.36
N GLU A 28 1.10 16.45 -4.69
CA GLU A 28 2.37 17.05 -5.12
C GLU A 28 3.50 16.04 -5.09
N GLN A 29 3.58 15.25 -4.04
CA GLN A 29 4.61 14.23 -3.89
C GLN A 29 4.47 13.13 -4.93
N ILE A 30 3.26 12.69 -5.20
CA ILE A 30 2.99 11.65 -6.21
C ILE A 30 3.33 12.15 -7.60
N HIS A 31 3.05 13.41 -7.91
CA HIS A 31 3.38 13.99 -9.20
C HIS A 31 4.87 13.87 -9.52
N ASP A 32 5.72 14.02 -8.52
CA ASP A 32 7.18 14.03 -8.69
C ASP A 32 7.84 12.65 -8.56
N CYS A 33 7.09 11.62 -8.20
CA CYS A 33 7.66 10.28 -8.04
C CYS A 33 7.54 9.44 -9.31
N SER A 34 8.27 8.33 -9.35
CA SER A 34 8.20 7.34 -10.44
C SER A 34 7.38 6.12 -10.08
N LEU A 35 7.22 5.84 -8.80
CA LEU A 35 6.53 4.67 -8.27
C LEU A 35 5.92 5.02 -6.92
N VAL A 36 4.72 4.53 -6.70
CA VAL A 36 4.04 4.67 -5.40
C VAL A 36 3.99 3.30 -4.74
N VAL A 37 4.42 3.23 -3.49
CA VAL A 37 4.28 2.04 -2.66
C VAL A 37 3.39 2.41 -1.48
N THR A 38 2.35 1.63 -1.28
CA THR A 38 1.42 1.83 -0.17
C THR A 38 1.25 0.54 0.62
N GLY A 39 0.89 0.66 1.88
CA GLY A 39 0.78 -0.49 2.76
C GLY A 39 -0.43 -0.45 3.67
N GLU A 40 -0.88 -1.63 4.08
CA GLU A 40 -1.97 -1.80 5.02
C GLU A 40 -1.81 -3.15 5.73
N GLY A 41 -2.40 -3.29 6.91
CA GLY A 41 -2.36 -4.56 7.62
C GLY A 41 -3.02 -5.70 6.85
N ARG A 42 -4.10 -5.41 6.14
CA ARG A 42 -4.82 -6.38 5.31
C ARG A 42 -5.39 -5.69 4.08
N ILE A 43 -5.18 -6.29 2.92
CA ILE A 43 -5.80 -5.86 1.67
C ILE A 43 -6.76 -6.97 1.20
N ASP A 44 -8.01 -6.60 0.95
CA ASP A 44 -9.08 -7.49 0.53
C ASP A 44 -10.07 -6.75 -0.38
N SER A 45 -11.17 -7.40 -0.76
CA SER A 45 -12.21 -6.79 -1.58
C SER A 45 -12.85 -5.56 -0.92
N GLN A 46 -12.84 -5.47 0.39
CA GLN A 46 -13.38 -4.31 1.11
C GLN A 46 -12.47 -3.08 1.02
N SER A 47 -11.24 -3.26 0.60
CA SER A 47 -10.27 -2.15 0.45
C SER A 47 -10.70 -1.13 -0.58
N ILE A 48 -11.58 -1.51 -1.53
CA ILE A 48 -12.11 -0.58 -2.52
C ILE A 48 -13.08 0.46 -1.92
N HIS A 49 -13.55 0.24 -0.70
CA HIS A 49 -14.52 1.09 -0.03
C HIS A 49 -13.84 2.14 0.88
N GLY A 50 -12.98 2.98 0.30
CA GLY A 50 -12.42 4.12 1.01
C GLY A 50 -11.22 3.85 1.88
N LYS A 51 -10.60 2.68 1.80
CA LYS A 51 -9.36 2.41 2.51
C LYS A 51 -8.16 3.11 1.86
N VAL A 52 -7.15 3.36 2.67
CA VAL A 52 -5.99 4.17 2.28
C VAL A 52 -5.31 3.68 0.99
N PRO A 53 -5.00 2.39 0.81
CA PRO A 53 -4.29 1.95 -0.40
C PRO A 53 -5.02 2.30 -1.70
N VAL A 54 -6.32 2.09 -1.76
CA VAL A 54 -7.12 2.39 -2.96
C VAL A 54 -7.24 3.89 -3.16
N GLY A 55 -7.38 4.66 -2.08
CA GLY A 55 -7.41 6.11 -2.16
C GLY A 55 -6.11 6.69 -2.71
N ILE A 56 -4.98 6.19 -2.24
CA ILE A 56 -3.64 6.58 -2.73
C ILE A 56 -3.50 6.18 -4.21
N ALA A 57 -3.92 4.98 -4.57
CA ALA A 57 -3.86 4.50 -5.94
C ALA A 57 -4.68 5.38 -6.89
N ARG A 58 -5.83 5.84 -6.45
CA ARG A 58 -6.68 6.75 -7.24
C ARG A 58 -5.95 8.05 -7.56
N VAL A 59 -5.26 8.63 -6.60
CA VAL A 59 -4.45 9.82 -6.81
C VAL A 59 -3.27 9.52 -7.74
N ALA A 60 -2.58 8.40 -7.52
CA ALA A 60 -1.45 8.00 -8.37
C ALA A 60 -1.86 7.83 -9.84
N LYS A 61 -3.04 7.30 -10.11
CA LYS A 61 -3.52 7.10 -11.48
C LYS A 61 -3.85 8.40 -12.21
N LYS A 62 -4.17 9.48 -11.50
CA LYS A 62 -4.28 10.80 -12.13
C LYS A 62 -2.99 11.21 -12.82
N TYR A 63 -1.86 10.81 -12.27
CA TYR A 63 -0.53 11.14 -12.77
C TYR A 63 0.16 9.96 -13.46
N ARG A 64 -0.59 8.90 -13.77
CA ARG A 64 -0.12 7.70 -14.46
C ARG A 64 1.06 7.04 -13.76
N LYS A 65 1.06 7.03 -12.44
CA LYS A 65 2.11 6.41 -11.65
C LYS A 65 1.74 4.96 -11.32
N PRO A 66 2.69 4.02 -11.45
CA PRO A 66 2.45 2.64 -11.00
C PRO A 66 2.36 2.58 -9.48
N VAL A 67 1.55 1.65 -8.99
CA VAL A 67 1.27 1.48 -7.55
C VAL A 67 1.49 0.03 -7.14
N ILE A 68 2.29 -0.16 -6.12
CA ILE A 68 2.48 -1.46 -5.46
C ILE A 68 1.89 -1.38 -4.07
N GLY A 69 1.02 -2.32 -3.74
CA GLY A 69 0.49 -2.49 -2.39
C GLY A 69 1.23 -3.58 -1.64
N ILE A 70 1.57 -3.33 -0.39
CA ILE A 70 2.11 -4.35 0.51
C ILE A 70 1.19 -4.49 1.72
N ALA A 71 1.00 -5.71 2.19
CA ALA A 71 0.07 -5.97 3.29
C ALA A 71 0.56 -7.10 4.19
N GLY A 72 0.09 -7.07 5.42
CA GLY A 72 0.30 -8.19 6.34
C GLY A 72 -0.40 -9.45 5.84
N SER A 73 -1.58 -9.31 5.28
CA SER A 73 -2.31 -10.44 4.68
C SER A 73 -3.11 -10.01 3.46
N LEU A 74 -3.33 -10.96 2.57
CA LEU A 74 -4.17 -10.81 1.38
C LEU A 74 -5.25 -11.87 1.41
N THR A 75 -6.44 -11.55 0.90
CA THR A 75 -7.53 -12.52 0.75
C THR A 75 -7.60 -13.04 -0.68
N HIS A 76 -8.37 -14.13 -0.89
CA HIS A 76 -8.51 -14.72 -2.22
C HIS A 76 -9.11 -13.76 -3.24
N ASP A 77 -9.94 -12.83 -2.79
CA ASP A 77 -10.64 -11.87 -3.64
C ASP A 77 -9.88 -10.55 -3.80
N VAL A 78 -8.62 -10.50 -3.36
CA VAL A 78 -7.80 -9.29 -3.41
C VAL A 78 -7.62 -8.75 -4.83
N GLY A 79 -7.75 -9.62 -5.84
CA GLY A 79 -7.57 -9.23 -7.25
C GLY A 79 -8.44 -8.07 -7.68
N VAL A 80 -9.55 -7.80 -7.00
CA VAL A 80 -10.42 -6.67 -7.33
C VAL A 80 -9.70 -5.31 -7.22
N VAL A 81 -8.68 -5.20 -6.38
CA VAL A 81 -7.94 -3.95 -6.21
C VAL A 81 -7.18 -3.52 -7.46
N HIS A 82 -6.85 -4.45 -8.34
CA HIS A 82 -6.20 -4.13 -9.61
C HIS A 82 -7.09 -3.25 -10.50
N GLN A 83 -8.39 -3.40 -10.40
CA GLN A 83 -9.35 -2.58 -11.15
C GLN A 83 -9.46 -1.17 -10.57
N HIS A 84 -8.93 -0.96 -9.36
CA HIS A 84 -8.96 0.31 -8.64
C HIS A 84 -7.59 0.98 -8.55
N GLY A 85 -6.66 0.57 -9.40
CA GLY A 85 -5.40 1.28 -9.59
C GLY A 85 -4.19 0.73 -8.85
N ILE A 86 -4.32 -0.38 -8.11
CA ILE A 86 -3.18 -1.06 -7.49
C ILE A 86 -2.67 -2.10 -8.48
N ASP A 87 -1.48 -1.86 -9.03
CA ASP A 87 -0.95 -2.67 -10.13
C ASP A 87 -0.42 -4.02 -9.66
N ALA A 88 0.14 -4.08 -8.47
CA ALA A 88 0.64 -5.33 -7.87
C ALA A 88 0.45 -5.29 -6.36
N VAL A 89 0.19 -6.43 -5.75
CA VAL A 89 0.04 -6.56 -4.29
C VAL A 89 0.92 -7.70 -3.80
N PHE A 90 1.52 -7.50 -2.62
CA PHE A 90 2.39 -8.49 -1.99
C PHE A 90 2.03 -8.63 -0.52
N SER A 91 2.01 -9.89 -0.04
CA SER A 91 1.99 -10.16 1.39
C SER A 91 3.42 -10.08 1.94
N VAL A 92 3.58 -9.52 3.12
CA VAL A 92 4.88 -9.50 3.80
C VAL A 92 5.14 -10.80 4.55
N LEU A 93 4.12 -11.65 4.72
CA LEU A 93 4.26 -12.93 5.38
C LEU A 93 4.79 -13.97 4.40
N THR A 94 5.92 -14.59 4.74
CA THR A 94 6.56 -15.62 3.91
C THR A 94 6.37 -17.01 4.47
N THR A 95 5.87 -17.13 5.69
CA THR A 95 5.63 -18.40 6.36
C THR A 95 4.27 -18.36 7.06
N VAL A 96 3.75 -19.53 7.39
CA VAL A 96 2.57 -19.63 8.25
C VAL A 96 2.96 -19.19 9.65
N SER A 97 2.22 -18.25 10.21
CA SER A 97 2.53 -17.70 11.51
C SER A 97 1.24 -17.30 12.24
N THR A 98 1.33 -17.17 13.55
CA THR A 98 0.25 -16.59 14.34
C THR A 98 0.24 -15.07 14.16
N LEU A 99 -0.88 -14.43 14.50
CA LEU A 99 -1.00 -12.98 14.45
C LEU A 99 0.04 -12.30 15.34
N GLU A 100 0.30 -12.86 16.54
CA GLU A 100 1.32 -12.35 17.45
C GLU A 100 2.70 -12.41 16.83
N GLU A 101 3.06 -13.53 16.21
CA GLU A 101 4.34 -13.68 15.52
C GLU A 101 4.47 -12.70 14.35
N ALA A 102 3.39 -12.49 13.61
CA ALA A 102 3.36 -11.54 12.50
C ALA A 102 3.62 -10.10 12.99
N PHE A 103 3.00 -9.69 14.09
CA PHE A 103 3.24 -8.37 14.67
C PHE A 103 4.67 -8.23 15.19
N ARG A 104 5.18 -9.26 15.85
CA ARG A 104 6.53 -9.25 16.41
C ARG A 104 7.58 -9.16 15.33
N GLY A 105 7.38 -9.83 14.21
CA GLY A 105 8.30 -9.85 13.08
C GLY A 105 8.00 -8.83 12.00
N ALA A 106 7.11 -7.87 12.23
CA ALA A 106 6.63 -6.96 11.19
C ALA A 106 7.75 -6.18 10.50
N PHE A 107 8.70 -5.65 11.25
CA PHE A 107 9.82 -4.90 10.67
C PHE A 107 10.63 -5.77 9.70
N ASP A 108 11.04 -6.95 10.14
CA ASP A 108 11.84 -7.86 9.30
C ASP A 108 11.05 -8.35 8.08
N ASN A 109 9.76 -8.61 8.26
CA ASN A 109 8.90 -9.05 7.17
C ASN A 109 8.76 -7.95 6.11
N ILE A 110 8.54 -6.73 6.52
CA ILE A 110 8.45 -5.59 5.61
C ILE A 110 9.80 -5.35 4.91
N TYR A 111 10.89 -5.44 5.63
CA TYR A 111 12.22 -5.28 5.07
C TYR A 111 12.49 -6.31 3.96
N ARG A 112 12.23 -7.59 4.23
CA ARG A 112 12.43 -8.65 3.24
C ARG A 112 11.53 -8.48 2.02
N ALA A 113 10.26 -8.18 2.24
CA ALA A 113 9.32 -7.95 1.16
C ALA A 113 9.75 -6.77 0.29
N SER A 114 10.14 -5.67 0.90
CA SER A 114 10.59 -4.48 0.19
C SER A 114 11.85 -4.74 -0.63
N ARG A 115 12.81 -5.46 -0.06
CA ARG A 115 14.02 -5.85 -0.75
C ARG A 115 13.72 -6.73 -1.96
N ASN A 116 12.81 -7.69 -1.81
CA ASN A 116 12.43 -8.59 -2.88
C ASN A 116 11.70 -7.85 -4.00
N ILE A 117 10.84 -6.91 -3.65
CA ILE A 117 10.15 -6.06 -4.62
C ILE A 117 11.17 -5.22 -5.41
N ALA A 118 12.11 -4.59 -4.71
CA ALA A 118 13.15 -3.80 -5.36
C ALA A 118 14.00 -4.64 -6.32
N ALA A 119 14.35 -5.85 -5.92
CA ALA A 119 15.09 -6.77 -6.78
C ALA A 119 14.27 -7.15 -8.03
N THR A 120 12.99 -7.39 -7.88
CA THR A 120 12.09 -7.70 -8.99
C THR A 120 11.99 -6.53 -9.98
N LEU A 121 11.88 -5.31 -9.47
CA LEU A 121 11.87 -4.10 -10.30
C LEU A 121 13.16 -3.97 -11.09
N GLN A 122 14.28 -4.26 -10.48
CA GLN A 122 15.58 -4.23 -11.15
C GLN A 122 15.66 -5.27 -12.28
N VAL A 123 15.14 -6.46 -12.06
CA VAL A 123 15.03 -7.49 -13.10
C VAL A 123 14.22 -6.98 -14.29
N GLY A 124 13.08 -6.35 -14.01
CA GLY A 124 12.24 -5.75 -15.06
C GLY A 124 12.96 -4.70 -15.89
N MET A 125 13.74 -3.85 -15.26
CA MET A 125 14.54 -2.84 -15.94
C MET A 125 15.62 -3.47 -16.82
N THR A 126 16.21 -4.57 -16.38
CA THR A 126 17.24 -5.29 -17.12
C THR A 126 16.66 -5.97 -18.36
N THR A 127 15.42 -6.49 -18.29
CA THR A 127 14.78 -7.17 -19.42
C THR A 127 14.33 -6.22 -20.52
N GLU A 128 14.17 -4.96 -20.24
CA GLU A 128 13.82 -3.94 -21.24
C GLU A 128 15.03 -3.49 -22.07
N GLY A 129 16.20 -3.67 -21.52
CA GLY A 129 17.44 -3.27 -22.17
C GLY A 129 17.91 -4.27 -23.16
#